data_d9f518044fe2f8325a0de3e820ddb310
#
_entry.id   d9f518044fe2f8325a0de3e820ddb310
#
_cell.length_a   1.000
_cell.length_b   1.000
_cell.length_c   1.000
_cell.angle_alpha   90.00
_cell.angle_beta   90.00
_cell.angle_gamma   90.00
#
_symmetry.space_group_name_H-M   'P 1'
#
loop_
_entity.id
_entity.type
_entity.pdbx_description
1 polymer ?
#
loop_
_entity_poly.entity_id
_entity_poly.type
_entity_poly.pdbx_seq_one_letter_code
_entity_poly.pdbx_strand_id
1 'polypeptide(L)'
;MRPALYSLILALLSLPAWAEPLLLSGEVAARNSQVLVAPEANEWVVQIAWMVEEGTRVAPGDAVVQYDSTSVAANLEQLEAGLRRVTAEAQRSDLIQDLQLREAQHNYDVAQLTLKKAKLNAGIPSELLSQLQYEQYQLALTQAINGEIEAGKALAVKTQDVTAEKKRSQIEIAGAKHELHRVQLMLDRMTQYSTRPGTAMYVDHPWTREKVREGGSVERGFNVLEIPSTDDLHVRAWLNEVDIARVNEGARVTIGFDARPELSLKGVIERIGKQAEPKNHWGESGYIEIDIHFDDDAVQGLLPGMSVFVSLEDTQ
;
A
#
# COMPACT_ATOMS: atom_id res chain seq x y z
N MET A 1 9.33 93.61 20.92
CA MET A 1 10.65 93.08 20.54
C MET A 1 10.68 91.56 20.85
N ARG A 2 10.98 90.75 19.82
CA ARG A 2 11.30 89.31 19.82
C ARG A 2 10.16 88.30 20.17
N PRO A 3 9.57 87.70 19.11
CA PRO A 3 9.39 86.25 19.09
C PRO A 3 9.85 85.69 17.73
N ALA A 4 11.11 85.22 17.60
CA ALA A 4 11.59 84.63 16.36
C ALA A 4 12.60 83.48 16.62
N LEU A 5 12.53 82.80 17.77
CA LEU A 5 13.48 81.80 18.15
C LEU A 5 12.92 80.36 18.46
N TYR A 6 11.62 80.16 18.28
CA TYR A 6 11.00 78.85 18.56
C TYR A 6 10.62 78.01 17.33
N SER A 7 10.85 78.55 16.12
CA SER A 7 10.47 77.85 14.88
C SER A 7 11.59 76.98 14.25
N LEU A 8 12.81 76.87 14.84
CA LEU A 8 13.97 76.16 14.22
C LEU A 8 14.31 74.84 14.87
N ILE A 9 13.58 74.34 15.88
CA ILE A 9 13.92 73.08 16.58
C ILE A 9 13.01 71.92 16.16
N LEU A 10 11.96 72.12 15.35
CA LEU A 10 11.02 71.07 14.98
C LEU A 10 11.32 70.39 13.63
N ALA A 11 12.43 70.73 12.93
CA ALA A 11 12.78 70.20 11.61
C ALA A 11 13.91 69.13 11.59
N LEU A 12 14.36 68.64 12.76
CA LEU A 12 15.54 67.76 12.83
C LEU A 12 15.23 66.33 13.35
N LEU A 13 14.00 65.88 13.30
CA LEU A 13 13.63 64.53 13.80
C LEU A 13 12.94 63.64 12.76
N SER A 14 13.13 63.87 11.47
CA SER A 14 12.83 62.85 10.43
C SER A 14 14.14 62.21 9.95
N LEU A 15 14.81 61.48 10.82
CA LEU A 15 15.73 60.45 10.37
C LEU A 15 14.91 59.40 9.66
N PRO A 16 15.24 59.04 8.39
CA PRO A 16 14.62 57.87 7.78
C PRO A 16 14.97 56.68 8.66
N ALA A 17 13.96 56.05 9.25
CA ALA A 17 14.14 54.74 9.84
C ALA A 17 14.54 53.82 8.70
N TRP A 18 15.83 53.50 8.65
CA TRP A 18 16.31 52.44 7.78
C TRP A 18 15.68 51.17 8.31
N ALA A 19 14.65 50.70 7.62
CA ALA A 19 14.06 49.39 7.92
C ALA A 19 15.18 48.37 7.70
N GLU A 20 15.63 47.73 8.78
CA GLU A 20 16.56 46.62 8.65
C GLU A 20 15.93 45.55 7.72
N PRO A 21 16.64 45.09 6.71
CA PRO A 21 16.11 44.06 5.84
C PRO A 21 15.77 42.81 6.67
N LEU A 22 14.54 42.35 6.54
CA LEU A 22 14.10 41.13 7.23
C LEU A 22 14.85 39.92 6.61
N LEU A 23 15.68 39.29 7.42
CA LEU A 23 16.46 38.14 7.02
C LEU A 23 15.86 36.89 7.67
N LEU A 24 15.51 35.91 6.84
CA LEU A 24 14.98 34.63 7.27
C LEU A 24 15.99 33.53 7.00
N SER A 25 16.11 32.59 7.91
CA SER A 25 16.89 31.36 7.68
C SER A 25 15.99 30.28 7.12
N GLY A 26 16.51 29.51 6.17
CA GLY A 26 15.76 28.44 5.53
C GLY A 26 16.67 27.34 5.00
N GLU A 27 16.04 26.40 4.34
CA GLU A 27 16.72 25.30 3.63
C GLU A 27 16.05 25.04 2.28
N VAL A 28 16.79 24.50 1.36
CA VAL A 28 16.24 23.95 0.11
C VAL A 28 15.52 22.66 0.46
N ALA A 29 14.26 22.57 0.15
CA ALA A 29 13.44 21.39 0.36
C ALA A 29 12.90 20.85 -0.96
N ALA A 30 12.72 19.55 -1.07
CA ALA A 30 12.01 18.95 -2.17
C ALA A 30 10.50 19.04 -1.89
N ARG A 31 9.71 19.48 -2.87
CA ARG A 31 8.24 19.53 -2.75
C ARG A 31 7.65 18.12 -2.65
N ASN A 32 8.27 17.19 -3.33
CA ASN A 32 7.88 15.79 -3.36
C ASN A 32 9.08 14.89 -3.00
N SER A 33 8.87 13.97 -2.06
CA SER A 33 9.83 12.92 -1.74
C SER A 33 9.18 11.54 -1.83
N GLN A 34 9.96 10.53 -2.20
CA GLN A 34 9.56 9.14 -2.05
C GLN A 34 10.14 8.62 -0.74
N VAL A 35 9.28 8.22 0.18
CA VAL A 35 9.70 7.55 1.42
C VAL A 35 9.57 6.05 1.22
N LEU A 36 10.65 5.32 1.42
CA LEU A 36 10.67 3.87 1.37
C LEU A 36 10.56 3.31 2.77
N VAL A 37 9.57 2.46 2.93
CA VAL A 37 9.15 1.91 4.22
C VAL A 37 9.47 0.42 4.25
N ALA A 38 9.99 -0.08 5.37
CA ALA A 38 10.26 -1.50 5.55
C ALA A 38 9.01 -2.34 5.29
N PRO A 39 9.08 -3.36 4.40
CA PRO A 39 7.92 -4.12 3.96
C PRO A 39 7.35 -5.00 5.08
N GLU A 40 6.14 -5.48 4.86
CA GLU A 40 5.59 -6.57 5.65
C GLU A 40 6.40 -7.86 5.41
N ALA A 41 6.72 -8.55 6.48
CA ALA A 41 7.41 -9.84 6.47
C ALA A 41 6.77 -10.79 7.49
N ASN A 42 7.20 -12.06 7.49
CA ASN A 42 6.75 -13.04 8.47
C ASN A 42 7.16 -12.65 9.90
N GLU A 43 8.28 -11.96 10.04
CA GLU A 43 8.84 -11.50 11.31
C GLU A 43 8.54 -10.02 11.54
N TRP A 44 8.58 -9.58 12.81
CA TRP A 44 8.36 -8.18 13.16
C TRP A 44 9.50 -7.26 12.70
N VAL A 45 10.71 -7.81 12.67
CA VAL A 45 11.94 -7.11 12.28
C VAL A 45 12.44 -7.69 10.97
N VAL A 46 12.85 -6.84 10.06
CA VAL A 46 13.38 -7.20 8.74
C VAL A 46 14.83 -6.75 8.64
N GLN A 47 15.71 -7.61 8.17
CA GLN A 47 17.11 -7.27 7.95
C GLN A 47 17.29 -6.66 6.57
N ILE A 48 18.07 -5.58 6.50
CA ILE A 48 18.47 -4.94 5.24
C ILE A 48 19.67 -5.72 4.70
N ALA A 49 19.50 -6.40 3.57
CA ALA A 49 20.57 -7.16 2.92
C ALA A 49 21.49 -6.24 2.11
N TRP A 50 20.90 -5.22 1.48
CA TRP A 50 21.63 -4.23 0.69
C TRP A 50 20.84 -2.94 0.59
N MET A 51 21.52 -1.81 0.51
CA MET A 51 20.92 -0.53 0.16
C MET A 51 21.90 0.35 -0.60
N VAL A 52 21.37 1.22 -1.46
CA VAL A 52 22.16 2.18 -2.23
C VAL A 52 22.89 3.12 -1.26
N GLU A 53 24.13 3.50 -1.60
CA GLU A 53 24.93 4.42 -0.77
C GLU A 53 24.24 5.79 -0.64
N GLU A 54 24.32 6.38 0.56
CA GLU A 54 23.78 7.70 0.84
C GLU A 54 24.42 8.76 -0.08
N GLY A 55 23.60 9.66 -0.61
CA GLY A 55 24.04 10.70 -1.53
C GLY A 55 24.11 10.27 -3.00
N THR A 56 23.85 8.99 -3.32
CA THR A 56 23.83 8.50 -4.70
C THR A 56 22.60 9.01 -5.44
N ARG A 57 22.77 9.46 -6.67
CA ARG A 57 21.66 9.77 -7.57
C ARG A 57 21.05 8.50 -8.11
N VAL A 58 19.73 8.43 -8.02
CA VAL A 58 18.93 7.30 -8.50
C VAL A 58 17.93 7.75 -9.57
N ALA A 59 17.69 6.89 -10.52
CA ALA A 59 16.67 7.07 -11.57
C ALA A 59 15.44 6.20 -11.28
N PRO A 60 14.28 6.51 -11.89
CA PRO A 60 13.10 5.64 -11.80
C PRO A 60 13.41 4.23 -12.28
N GLY A 61 13.09 3.22 -11.47
CA GLY A 61 13.36 1.81 -11.76
C GLY A 61 14.66 1.26 -11.15
N ASP A 62 15.53 2.11 -10.60
CA ASP A 62 16.72 1.65 -9.90
C ASP A 62 16.33 0.97 -8.59
N ALA A 63 16.93 -0.19 -8.30
CA ALA A 63 16.82 -0.83 -6.99
C ALA A 63 17.54 0.04 -5.95
N VAL A 64 16.90 0.28 -4.81
CA VAL A 64 17.43 1.19 -3.77
C VAL A 64 17.57 0.54 -2.41
N VAL A 65 16.69 -0.41 -2.10
CA VAL A 65 16.77 -1.21 -0.86
C VAL A 65 16.39 -2.65 -1.18
N GLN A 66 17.15 -3.59 -0.66
CA GLN A 66 16.87 -5.02 -0.70
C GLN A 66 16.91 -5.58 0.72
N TYR A 67 15.85 -6.25 1.11
CA TYR A 67 15.73 -6.91 2.41
C TYR A 67 16.02 -8.41 2.28
N ASP A 68 16.38 -9.05 3.40
CA ASP A 68 16.52 -10.50 3.44
C ASP A 68 15.16 -11.17 3.22
N SER A 69 15.04 -11.85 2.10
CA SER A 69 13.81 -12.52 1.67
C SER A 69 13.81 -14.02 1.95
N THR A 70 14.86 -14.57 2.61
CA THR A 70 15.05 -16.01 2.79
C THR A 70 13.85 -16.68 3.46
N SER A 71 13.33 -16.10 4.54
CA SER A 71 12.19 -16.65 5.27
C SER A 71 10.88 -16.57 4.48
N VAL A 72 10.70 -15.49 3.70
CA VAL A 72 9.50 -15.29 2.85
C VAL A 72 9.54 -16.24 1.66
N ALA A 73 10.70 -16.41 1.03
CA ALA A 73 10.88 -17.35 -0.09
C ALA A 73 10.64 -18.80 0.34
N ALA A 74 11.15 -19.21 1.51
CA ALA A 74 10.90 -20.54 2.05
C ALA A 74 9.40 -20.78 2.35
N ASN A 75 8.72 -19.78 2.91
CA ASN A 75 7.26 -19.83 3.12
C ASN A 75 6.50 -19.94 1.79
N LEU A 76 6.90 -19.20 0.77
CA LEU A 76 6.31 -19.29 -0.58
C LEU A 76 6.40 -20.71 -1.13
N GLU A 77 7.58 -21.34 -1.07
CA GLU A 77 7.79 -22.70 -1.53
C GLU A 77 6.89 -23.71 -0.79
N GLN A 78 6.75 -23.55 0.53
CA GLN A 78 5.87 -24.37 1.35
C GLN A 78 4.40 -24.21 0.95
N LEU A 79 3.94 -22.99 0.68
CA LEU A 79 2.57 -22.71 0.24
C LEU A 79 2.30 -23.26 -1.17
N GLU A 80 3.27 -23.19 -2.08
CA GLU A 80 3.17 -23.83 -3.40
C GLU A 80 3.01 -25.34 -3.30
N ALA A 81 3.81 -25.99 -2.45
CA ALA A 81 3.67 -27.41 -2.19
C ALA A 81 2.30 -27.75 -1.56
N GLY A 82 1.84 -26.91 -0.64
CA GLY A 82 0.49 -26.99 -0.05
C GLY A 82 -0.62 -26.89 -1.09
N LEU A 83 -0.55 -25.92 -1.99
CA LEU A 83 -1.53 -25.75 -3.06
C LEU A 83 -1.56 -26.96 -4.01
N ARG A 84 -0.38 -27.50 -4.38
CA ARG A 84 -0.29 -28.73 -5.20
C ARG A 84 -0.97 -29.89 -4.51
N ARG A 85 -0.74 -30.08 -3.19
CA ARG A 85 -1.36 -31.14 -2.39
C ARG A 85 -2.88 -31.00 -2.34
N VAL A 86 -3.40 -29.82 -1.95
CA VAL A 86 -4.85 -29.56 -1.87
C VAL A 86 -5.52 -29.77 -3.23
N THR A 87 -4.89 -29.35 -4.32
CA THR A 87 -5.42 -29.53 -5.69
C THR A 87 -5.48 -31.01 -6.07
N ALA A 88 -4.45 -31.80 -5.75
CA ALA A 88 -4.43 -33.24 -6.02
C ALA A 88 -5.47 -34.00 -5.17
N GLU A 89 -5.63 -33.65 -3.91
CA GLU A 89 -6.68 -34.20 -3.03
C GLU A 89 -8.08 -33.89 -3.55
N ALA A 90 -8.33 -32.67 -3.99
CA ALA A 90 -9.60 -32.29 -4.60
C ALA A 90 -9.91 -33.08 -5.87
N GLN A 91 -8.92 -33.24 -6.77
CA GLN A 91 -9.08 -34.05 -7.99
C GLN A 91 -9.39 -35.50 -7.67
N ARG A 92 -8.70 -36.07 -6.67
CA ARG A 92 -8.96 -37.45 -6.22
C ARG A 92 -10.38 -37.59 -5.65
N SER A 93 -10.80 -36.64 -4.81
CA SER A 93 -12.15 -36.60 -4.22
C SER A 93 -13.19 -36.52 -5.33
N ASP A 94 -13.03 -35.62 -6.31
CA ASP A 94 -13.93 -35.46 -7.45
C ASP A 94 -14.13 -36.77 -8.23
N LEU A 95 -13.04 -37.50 -8.52
CA LEU A 95 -13.11 -38.79 -9.20
C LEU A 95 -13.90 -39.83 -8.40
N ILE A 96 -13.66 -39.92 -7.09
CA ILE A 96 -14.37 -40.86 -6.22
C ILE A 96 -15.87 -40.51 -6.16
N GLN A 97 -16.18 -39.23 -6.01
CA GLN A 97 -17.57 -38.74 -5.97
C GLN A 97 -18.31 -39.00 -7.30
N ASP A 98 -17.63 -38.75 -8.44
CA ASP A 98 -18.22 -39.03 -9.76
C ASP A 98 -18.51 -40.52 -9.98
N LEU A 99 -17.63 -41.41 -9.49
CA LEU A 99 -17.89 -42.87 -9.54
C LEU A 99 -19.12 -43.25 -8.71
N GLN A 100 -19.21 -42.76 -7.47
CA GLN A 100 -20.35 -43.02 -6.59
C GLN A 100 -21.67 -42.45 -7.15
N LEU A 101 -21.62 -41.29 -7.79
CA LEU A 101 -22.80 -40.69 -8.45
C LEU A 101 -23.29 -41.56 -9.62
N ARG A 102 -22.31 -42.06 -10.45
CA ARG A 102 -22.67 -42.99 -11.55
C ARG A 102 -23.26 -44.30 -11.05
N GLU A 103 -22.76 -44.81 -9.92
CA GLU A 103 -23.33 -46.01 -9.28
C GLU A 103 -24.77 -45.74 -8.80
N ALA A 104 -25.02 -44.60 -8.13
CA ALA A 104 -26.36 -44.22 -7.71
C ALA A 104 -27.31 -44.03 -8.89
N GLN A 105 -26.84 -43.42 -9.99
CA GLN A 105 -27.58 -43.29 -11.25
C GLN A 105 -27.93 -44.65 -11.85
N HIS A 106 -26.96 -45.55 -11.94
CA HIS A 106 -27.18 -46.90 -12.45
C HIS A 106 -28.23 -47.69 -11.63
N ASN A 107 -28.14 -47.61 -10.31
CA ASN A 107 -29.09 -48.23 -9.41
C ASN A 107 -30.53 -47.71 -9.61
N TYR A 108 -30.68 -46.40 -9.83
CA TYR A 108 -31.93 -45.76 -10.14
C TYR A 108 -32.49 -46.23 -11.49
N ASP A 109 -31.64 -46.31 -12.55
CA ASP A 109 -32.03 -46.77 -13.86
C ASP A 109 -32.50 -48.24 -13.83
N VAL A 110 -31.82 -49.10 -13.07
CA VAL A 110 -32.23 -50.51 -12.84
C VAL A 110 -33.57 -50.60 -12.11
N ALA A 111 -33.77 -49.75 -11.08
CA ALA A 111 -35.06 -49.69 -10.35
C ALA A 111 -36.19 -49.26 -11.27
N GLN A 112 -36.00 -48.27 -12.13
CA GLN A 112 -36.99 -47.84 -13.14
C GLN A 112 -37.33 -48.95 -14.12
N LEU A 113 -36.35 -49.68 -14.64
CA LEU A 113 -36.59 -50.82 -15.54
C LEU A 113 -37.34 -51.92 -14.82
N THR A 114 -37.02 -52.22 -13.55
CA THR A 114 -37.69 -53.19 -12.72
C THR A 114 -39.15 -52.81 -12.50
N LEU A 115 -39.43 -51.52 -12.20
CA LEU A 115 -40.79 -50.98 -12.07
C LEU A 115 -41.55 -51.12 -13.38
N LYS A 116 -40.93 -50.78 -14.52
CA LYS A 116 -41.55 -50.93 -15.84
C LYS A 116 -41.96 -52.38 -16.12
N LYS A 117 -41.08 -53.32 -15.84
CA LYS A 117 -41.36 -54.78 -15.97
C LYS A 117 -42.50 -55.18 -15.03
N ALA A 118 -42.48 -54.79 -13.76
CA ALA A 118 -43.54 -55.12 -12.78
C ALA A 118 -44.90 -54.52 -13.18
N LYS A 119 -44.95 -53.29 -13.71
CA LYS A 119 -46.18 -52.70 -14.24
C LYS A 119 -46.76 -53.47 -15.41
N LEU A 120 -45.92 -53.96 -16.33
CA LEU A 120 -46.36 -54.80 -17.47
C LEU A 120 -46.97 -56.11 -16.97
N ASN A 121 -46.30 -56.80 -16.02
CA ASN A 121 -46.80 -58.07 -15.46
C ASN A 121 -48.10 -57.90 -14.66
N ALA A 122 -48.18 -56.84 -13.81
CA ALA A 122 -49.39 -56.54 -13.02
C ALA A 122 -50.57 -56.06 -13.87
N GLY A 123 -50.32 -55.58 -15.10
CA GLY A 123 -51.36 -55.20 -16.08
C GLY A 123 -51.99 -56.38 -16.83
N ILE A 124 -51.55 -57.64 -16.61
CA ILE A 124 -52.16 -58.80 -17.23
C ILE A 124 -53.55 -59.06 -16.56
N PRO A 125 -54.65 -59.27 -17.35
CA PRO A 125 -55.93 -59.50 -16.80
C PRO A 125 -56.00 -60.73 -15.86
N SER A 126 -56.69 -60.58 -14.75
CA SER A 126 -56.80 -61.60 -13.69
C SER A 126 -57.40 -62.93 -14.21
N GLU A 127 -58.24 -62.87 -15.27
CA GLU A 127 -58.86 -64.04 -15.90
C GLU A 127 -57.82 -64.95 -16.61
N LEU A 128 -56.59 -64.42 -16.94
CA LEU A 128 -55.55 -65.16 -17.63
C LEU A 128 -54.48 -65.73 -16.66
N LEU A 129 -54.62 -65.50 -15.35
CA LEU A 129 -53.68 -65.88 -14.33
C LEU A 129 -54.30 -66.74 -13.24
N SER A 130 -53.54 -67.58 -12.53
CA SER A 130 -53.95 -68.14 -11.27
C SER A 130 -53.98 -67.02 -10.19
N GLN A 131 -54.79 -67.18 -9.18
CA GLN A 131 -54.88 -66.22 -8.07
C GLN A 131 -53.55 -65.98 -7.41
N LEU A 132 -52.70 -66.98 -7.22
CA LEU A 132 -51.34 -66.87 -6.66
C LEU A 132 -50.47 -66.02 -7.55
N GLN A 133 -50.47 -66.23 -8.87
CA GLN A 133 -49.67 -65.41 -9.82
C GLN A 133 -50.09 -63.98 -9.84
N TYR A 134 -51.38 -63.69 -9.79
CA TYR A 134 -51.96 -62.35 -9.70
C TYR A 134 -51.47 -61.62 -8.44
N GLU A 135 -51.56 -62.24 -7.27
CA GLU A 135 -51.14 -61.70 -6.00
C GLU A 135 -49.61 -61.45 -6.00
N GLN A 136 -48.80 -62.39 -6.55
CA GLN A 136 -47.36 -62.20 -6.72
C GLN A 136 -46.99 -61.00 -7.60
N TYR A 137 -47.70 -60.80 -8.70
CA TYR A 137 -47.47 -59.64 -9.58
C TYR A 137 -47.84 -58.30 -8.90
N GLN A 138 -48.91 -58.25 -8.12
CA GLN A 138 -49.32 -57.07 -7.36
C GLN A 138 -48.29 -56.75 -6.25
N LEU A 139 -47.80 -57.76 -5.56
CA LEU A 139 -46.73 -57.61 -4.55
C LEU A 139 -45.46 -57.13 -5.20
N ALA A 140 -45.02 -57.72 -6.32
CA ALA A 140 -43.85 -57.34 -7.06
C ALA A 140 -43.94 -55.89 -7.57
N LEU A 141 -45.13 -55.44 -8.00
CA LEU A 141 -45.37 -54.06 -8.38
C LEU A 141 -45.18 -53.11 -7.20
N THR A 142 -45.76 -53.44 -6.04
CA THR A 142 -45.63 -52.61 -4.82
C THR A 142 -44.16 -52.50 -4.37
N GLN A 143 -43.40 -53.65 -4.40
CA GLN A 143 -41.99 -53.67 -4.09
C GLN A 143 -41.16 -52.84 -5.10
N ALA A 144 -41.47 -52.90 -6.39
CA ALA A 144 -40.77 -52.17 -7.43
C ALA A 144 -41.03 -50.63 -7.34
N ILE A 145 -42.26 -50.25 -6.95
CA ILE A 145 -42.58 -48.81 -6.68
C ILE A 145 -41.72 -48.28 -5.53
N ASN A 146 -41.68 -49.01 -4.41
CA ASN A 146 -40.87 -48.60 -3.25
C ASN A 146 -39.41 -48.57 -3.58
N GLY A 147 -38.86 -49.54 -4.33
CA GLY A 147 -37.48 -49.61 -4.75
C GLY A 147 -37.09 -48.43 -5.66
N GLU A 148 -37.95 -48.04 -6.59
CA GLU A 148 -37.69 -46.85 -7.43
C GLU A 148 -37.68 -45.56 -6.61
N ILE A 149 -38.63 -45.38 -5.68
CA ILE A 149 -38.64 -44.20 -4.79
C ILE A 149 -37.38 -44.12 -3.95
N GLU A 150 -36.92 -45.23 -3.37
CA GLU A 150 -35.73 -45.26 -2.55
C GLU A 150 -34.46 -44.98 -3.38
N ALA A 151 -34.32 -45.60 -4.55
CA ALA A 151 -33.21 -45.35 -5.43
C ALA A 151 -33.17 -43.89 -5.94
N GLY A 152 -34.33 -43.31 -6.23
CA GLY A 152 -34.48 -41.90 -6.60
C GLY A 152 -34.07 -40.95 -5.48
N LYS A 153 -34.45 -41.23 -4.25
CA LYS A 153 -34.00 -40.47 -3.07
C LYS A 153 -32.47 -40.57 -2.87
N ALA A 154 -31.93 -41.78 -2.98
CA ALA A 154 -30.51 -42.02 -2.85
C ALA A 154 -29.67 -41.24 -3.90
N LEU A 155 -30.14 -41.23 -5.15
CA LEU A 155 -29.52 -40.42 -6.23
C LEU A 155 -29.60 -38.93 -5.94
N ALA A 156 -30.75 -38.42 -5.48
CA ALA A 156 -30.92 -37.01 -5.15
C ALA A 156 -29.96 -36.57 -4.03
N VAL A 157 -29.88 -37.35 -2.95
CA VAL A 157 -28.94 -37.09 -1.83
C VAL A 157 -27.49 -37.10 -2.35
N LYS A 158 -27.10 -38.11 -3.12
CA LYS A 158 -25.77 -38.22 -3.66
C LYS A 158 -25.38 -37.06 -4.59
N THR A 159 -26.31 -36.56 -5.39
CA THR A 159 -26.15 -35.39 -6.24
C THR A 159 -25.90 -34.14 -5.41
N GLN A 160 -26.60 -33.96 -4.30
CA GLN A 160 -26.38 -32.86 -3.37
C GLN A 160 -25.02 -32.96 -2.69
N ASP A 161 -24.64 -34.13 -2.22
CA ASP A 161 -23.34 -34.38 -1.58
C ASP A 161 -22.16 -34.05 -2.51
N VAL A 162 -22.23 -34.53 -3.76
CA VAL A 162 -21.20 -34.23 -4.78
C VAL A 162 -21.10 -32.73 -5.04
N THR A 163 -22.22 -32.05 -5.14
CA THR A 163 -22.25 -30.59 -5.37
C THR A 163 -21.66 -29.83 -4.19
N ALA A 164 -22.00 -30.23 -2.96
CA ALA A 164 -21.47 -29.63 -1.75
C ALA A 164 -19.96 -29.85 -1.60
N GLU A 165 -19.48 -31.06 -1.89
CA GLU A 165 -18.05 -31.40 -1.80
C GLU A 165 -17.23 -30.65 -2.85
N LYS A 166 -17.68 -30.58 -4.10
CA LYS A 166 -17.04 -29.75 -5.15
C LYS A 166 -16.92 -28.30 -4.75
N LYS A 167 -17.98 -27.73 -4.15
CA LYS A 167 -17.95 -26.36 -3.65
C LYS A 167 -16.95 -26.19 -2.51
N ARG A 168 -16.86 -27.15 -1.58
CA ARG A 168 -15.88 -27.14 -0.49
C ARG A 168 -14.45 -27.15 -1.03
N SER A 169 -14.14 -28.08 -1.93
CA SER A 169 -12.81 -28.17 -2.56
C SER A 169 -12.43 -26.89 -3.32
N GLN A 170 -13.39 -26.27 -4.02
CA GLN A 170 -13.15 -24.99 -4.69
C GLN A 170 -12.79 -23.86 -3.71
N ILE A 171 -13.48 -23.80 -2.56
CA ILE A 171 -13.20 -22.81 -1.51
C ILE A 171 -11.80 -23.04 -0.91
N GLU A 172 -11.41 -24.29 -0.64
CA GLU A 172 -10.08 -24.63 -0.14
C GLU A 172 -8.96 -24.24 -1.12
N ILE A 173 -9.13 -24.59 -2.39
CA ILE A 173 -8.17 -24.22 -3.45
C ILE A 173 -8.09 -22.69 -3.59
N ALA A 174 -9.22 -21.99 -3.56
CA ALA A 174 -9.26 -20.54 -3.63
C ALA A 174 -8.54 -19.89 -2.42
N GLY A 175 -8.75 -20.41 -1.21
CA GLY A 175 -8.05 -19.98 -0.02
C GLY A 175 -6.55 -20.16 -0.10
N ALA A 176 -6.09 -21.35 -0.52
CA ALA A 176 -4.68 -21.65 -0.71
C ALA A 176 -4.02 -20.73 -1.78
N LYS A 177 -4.72 -20.48 -2.89
CA LYS A 177 -4.25 -19.54 -3.93
C LYS A 177 -4.16 -18.10 -3.41
N HIS A 178 -5.10 -17.68 -2.62
CA HIS A 178 -5.12 -16.33 -2.06
C HIS A 178 -3.94 -16.11 -1.11
N GLU A 179 -3.66 -17.08 -0.25
CA GLU A 179 -2.52 -17.04 0.66
C GLU A 179 -1.18 -17.05 -0.09
N LEU A 180 -1.06 -17.89 -1.12
CA LEU A 180 0.10 -17.92 -2.00
C LEU A 180 0.34 -16.55 -2.65
N HIS A 181 -0.70 -15.94 -3.22
CA HIS A 181 -0.60 -14.63 -3.86
C HIS A 181 -0.19 -13.53 -2.86
N ARG A 182 -0.72 -13.58 -1.63
CA ARG A 182 -0.33 -12.65 -0.57
C ARG A 182 1.17 -12.70 -0.27
N VAL A 183 1.72 -13.91 -0.16
CA VAL A 183 3.16 -14.09 0.11
C VAL A 183 4.02 -13.75 -1.10
N GLN A 184 3.54 -13.98 -2.33
CA GLN A 184 4.21 -13.49 -3.55
C GLN A 184 4.35 -11.98 -3.56
N LEU A 185 3.26 -11.24 -3.28
CA LEU A 185 3.32 -9.78 -3.17
C LEU A 185 4.25 -9.30 -2.04
N MET A 186 4.34 -10.07 -0.95
CA MET A 186 5.28 -9.78 0.13
C MET A 186 6.73 -9.96 -0.35
N LEU A 187 7.02 -11.02 -1.10
CA LEU A 187 8.34 -11.29 -1.67
C LEU A 187 8.74 -10.19 -2.68
N ASP A 188 7.83 -9.77 -3.54
CA ASP A 188 8.07 -8.71 -4.53
C ASP A 188 8.45 -7.36 -3.86
N ARG A 189 7.90 -7.11 -2.66
CA ARG A 189 8.20 -5.90 -1.88
C ARG A 189 9.52 -5.97 -1.10
N MET A 190 10.19 -7.13 -1.05
CA MET A 190 11.50 -7.26 -0.41
C MET A 190 12.61 -6.54 -1.19
N THR A 191 12.38 -6.22 -2.46
CA THR A 191 13.23 -5.30 -3.21
C THR A 191 12.41 -4.07 -3.56
N GLN A 192 12.89 -2.90 -3.15
CA GLN A 192 12.21 -1.64 -3.41
C GLN A 192 12.99 -0.81 -4.43
N TYR A 193 12.22 -0.14 -5.28
CA TYR A 193 12.74 0.61 -6.42
C TYR A 193 12.39 2.09 -6.29
N SER A 194 13.26 2.94 -6.83
CA SER A 194 12.91 4.34 -7.01
C SER A 194 11.82 4.50 -8.06
N THR A 195 10.82 5.33 -7.75
CA THR A 195 9.74 5.70 -8.69
C THR A 195 9.97 7.04 -9.36
N ARG A 196 10.99 7.79 -8.89
CA ARG A 196 11.32 9.14 -9.37
C ARG A 196 12.83 9.39 -9.32
N PRO A 197 13.33 10.35 -10.11
CA PRO A 197 14.73 10.75 -9.98
C PRO A 197 14.93 11.51 -8.67
N GLY A 198 16.05 11.27 -8.00
CA GLY A 198 16.38 11.94 -6.75
C GLY A 198 17.72 11.50 -6.19
N THR A 199 17.99 11.90 -4.95
CA THR A 199 19.21 11.53 -4.22
C THR A 199 18.81 10.69 -3.01
N ALA A 200 19.43 9.53 -2.84
CA ALA A 200 19.16 8.64 -1.72
C ALA A 200 19.63 9.26 -0.40
N MET A 201 18.75 9.34 0.58
CA MET A 201 19.03 9.86 1.92
C MET A 201 18.61 8.84 2.98
N TYR A 202 19.53 8.52 3.89
CA TYR A 202 19.24 7.59 4.98
C TYR A 202 18.42 8.26 6.08
N VAL A 203 17.45 7.53 6.62
CA VAL A 203 16.61 8.00 7.73
C VAL A 203 17.25 7.64 9.06
N ASP A 204 17.16 8.54 10.03
CA ASP A 204 17.63 8.29 11.40
C ASP A 204 16.64 7.41 12.16
N HIS A 205 17.15 6.41 12.84
CA HIS A 205 16.34 5.54 13.69
C HIS A 205 15.87 6.33 14.93
N PRO A 206 14.54 6.37 15.24
CA PRO A 206 13.99 7.29 16.24
C PRO A 206 14.51 7.08 17.66
N TRP A 207 14.88 5.85 18.02
CA TRP A 207 15.35 5.53 19.37
C TRP A 207 16.87 5.55 19.50
N THR A 208 17.59 5.02 18.49
CA THR A 208 19.06 4.96 18.53
C THR A 208 19.71 6.25 18.03
N ARG A 209 18.98 7.06 17.24
CA ARG A 209 19.48 8.24 16.52
C ARG A 209 20.66 7.92 15.60
N GLU A 210 20.83 6.66 15.26
CA GLU A 210 21.78 6.22 14.26
C GLU A 210 21.10 6.08 12.91
N LYS A 211 21.81 6.39 11.83
CA LYS A 211 21.30 6.18 10.48
C LYS A 211 21.09 4.70 10.22
N VAL A 212 19.99 4.38 9.59
CA VAL A 212 19.74 3.04 9.06
C VAL A 212 20.84 2.70 8.07
N ARG A 213 21.39 1.47 8.14
CA ARG A 213 22.53 1.03 7.31
C ARG A 213 22.28 -0.37 6.78
N GLU A 214 23.02 -0.70 5.71
CA GLU A 214 23.14 -2.06 5.21
C GLU A 214 23.59 -3.02 6.33
N GLY A 215 22.98 -4.21 6.40
CA GLY A 215 23.20 -5.19 7.45
C GLY A 215 22.42 -4.91 8.74
N GLY A 216 21.81 -3.74 8.86
CA GLY A 216 20.96 -3.37 9.99
C GLY A 216 19.60 -4.07 9.95
N SER A 217 18.89 -4.01 11.07
CA SER A 217 17.53 -4.56 11.19
C SER A 217 16.57 -3.43 11.54
N VAL A 218 15.41 -3.44 10.89
CA VAL A 218 14.37 -2.42 11.05
C VAL A 218 13.01 -3.07 11.29
N GLU A 219 12.14 -2.39 12.00
CA GLU A 219 10.78 -2.84 12.23
C GLU A 219 9.91 -2.64 10.97
N ARG A 220 8.92 -3.50 10.80
CA ARG A 220 7.94 -3.36 9.70
C ARG A 220 7.26 -1.99 9.78
N GLY A 221 7.12 -1.34 8.63
CA GLY A 221 6.49 -0.03 8.54
C GLY A 221 7.41 1.14 8.92
N PHE A 222 8.70 0.88 9.19
CA PHE A 222 9.67 1.92 9.49
C PHE A 222 10.22 2.57 8.22
N ASN A 223 10.41 3.90 8.24
CA ASN A 223 11.01 4.63 7.13
C ASN A 223 12.52 4.32 7.08
N VAL A 224 12.98 3.79 5.95
CA VAL A 224 14.37 3.33 5.79
C VAL A 224 15.18 4.29 4.95
N LEU A 225 14.60 4.77 3.88
CA LEU A 225 15.25 5.62 2.90
C LEU A 225 14.27 6.69 2.41
N GLU A 226 14.74 7.89 2.20
CA GLU A 226 14.01 8.96 1.55
C GLU A 226 14.72 9.37 0.26
N ILE A 227 13.95 9.57 -0.82
CA ILE A 227 14.44 10.03 -2.11
C ILE A 227 13.71 11.34 -2.43
N PRO A 228 14.24 12.50 -1.95
CA PRO A 228 13.72 13.80 -2.35
C PRO A 228 13.93 14.01 -3.85
N SER A 229 12.89 14.53 -4.53
CA SER A 229 12.99 14.90 -5.94
C SER A 229 13.98 16.06 -6.13
N THR A 230 14.77 15.99 -7.19
CA THR A 230 15.67 17.08 -7.57
C THR A 230 15.03 18.02 -8.60
N ASP A 231 13.85 17.66 -9.12
CA ASP A 231 13.22 18.39 -10.23
C ASP A 231 12.19 19.42 -9.75
N ASP A 232 11.77 19.34 -8.49
CA ASP A 232 10.75 20.22 -7.89
C ASP A 232 11.23 20.67 -6.50
N LEU A 233 12.17 21.64 -6.51
CA LEU A 233 12.74 22.22 -5.31
C LEU A 233 12.03 23.53 -4.96
N HIS A 234 11.89 23.79 -3.66
CA HIS A 234 11.45 25.07 -3.10
C HIS A 234 12.30 25.41 -1.89
N VAL A 235 12.21 26.63 -1.40
CA VAL A 235 12.82 27.00 -0.13
C VAL A 235 11.78 26.94 0.96
N ARG A 236 12.11 26.25 2.04
CA ARG A 236 11.39 26.26 3.30
C ARG A 236 12.14 27.18 4.24
N ALA A 237 11.56 28.32 4.58
CA ALA A 237 12.13 29.28 5.50
C ALA A 237 11.27 29.40 6.77
N TRP A 238 11.87 29.93 7.83
CA TRP A 238 11.21 30.10 9.11
C TRP A 238 11.17 31.59 9.48
N LEU A 239 9.95 32.10 9.64
CA LEU A 239 9.65 33.45 10.07
C LEU A 239 9.36 33.46 11.57
N ASN A 240 9.99 34.38 12.31
CA ASN A 240 9.59 34.62 13.70
C ASN A 240 8.15 35.19 13.75
N GLU A 241 7.31 34.71 14.66
CA GLU A 241 5.91 35.11 14.79
C GLU A 241 5.73 36.64 14.97
N VAL A 242 6.73 37.33 15.57
CA VAL A 242 6.71 38.78 15.77
C VAL A 242 6.74 39.55 14.45
N ASP A 243 7.35 38.99 13.42
CA ASP A 243 7.54 39.64 12.12
C ASP A 243 6.46 39.25 11.09
N ILE A 244 5.44 38.47 11.46
CA ILE A 244 4.39 38.00 10.55
C ILE A 244 3.67 39.12 9.80
N ALA A 245 3.50 40.29 10.45
CA ALA A 245 2.83 41.46 9.85
C ALA A 245 3.65 42.12 8.73
N ARG A 246 4.94 41.79 8.61
CA ARG A 246 5.87 42.35 7.60
C ARG A 246 5.92 41.51 6.33
N VAL A 247 5.34 40.31 6.33
CA VAL A 247 5.45 39.32 5.23
C VAL A 247 4.06 39.00 4.69
N ASN A 248 3.94 39.00 3.37
CA ASN A 248 2.69 38.66 2.68
C ASN A 248 2.93 37.60 1.64
N GLU A 249 1.94 36.76 1.38
CA GLU A 249 1.95 35.82 0.24
C GLU A 249 2.05 36.64 -1.07
N GLY A 250 2.86 36.18 -2.01
CA GLY A 250 3.17 36.88 -3.25
C GLY A 250 4.33 37.90 -3.15
N ALA A 251 4.93 38.10 -1.95
CA ALA A 251 6.07 39.00 -1.80
C ALA A 251 7.33 38.39 -2.49
N ARG A 252 8.09 39.26 -3.15
CA ARG A 252 9.37 38.88 -3.79
C ARG A 252 10.48 38.84 -2.76
N VAL A 253 11.32 37.86 -2.93
CA VAL A 253 12.46 37.62 -2.04
C VAL A 253 13.72 37.31 -2.84
N THR A 254 14.86 37.63 -2.25
CA THR A 254 16.17 37.25 -2.74
C THR A 254 16.69 36.14 -1.85
N ILE A 255 17.11 35.01 -2.46
CA ILE A 255 17.57 33.80 -1.80
C ILE A 255 19.08 33.69 -2.02
N GLY A 256 19.85 33.73 -0.94
CA GLY A 256 21.29 33.45 -0.96
C GLY A 256 21.58 32.08 -0.34
N PHE A 257 22.68 31.47 -0.74
CA PHE A 257 23.08 30.13 -0.33
C PHE A 257 24.35 30.16 0.48
N ASP A 258 24.34 29.58 1.68
CA ASP A 258 25.52 29.55 2.55
C ASP A 258 26.72 28.79 1.89
N ALA A 259 26.40 27.71 1.17
CA ALA A 259 27.40 26.89 0.47
C ALA A 259 27.95 27.54 -0.82
N ARG A 260 27.27 28.57 -1.37
CA ARG A 260 27.61 29.27 -2.62
C ARG A 260 27.27 30.74 -2.51
N PRO A 261 28.09 31.54 -1.82
CA PRO A 261 27.79 32.95 -1.58
C PRO A 261 27.67 33.81 -2.85
N GLU A 262 28.24 33.35 -3.95
CA GLU A 262 28.15 34.00 -5.27
C GLU A 262 26.81 33.76 -5.97
N LEU A 263 26.03 32.73 -5.54
CA LEU A 263 24.75 32.40 -6.12
C LEU A 263 23.65 33.13 -5.37
N SER A 264 22.87 33.92 -6.08
CA SER A 264 21.66 34.57 -5.57
C SER A 264 20.52 34.32 -6.57
N LEU A 265 19.43 33.78 -6.09
CA LEU A 265 18.24 33.52 -6.89
C LEU A 265 17.07 34.37 -6.37
N LYS A 266 16.13 34.66 -7.25
CA LYS A 266 14.88 35.32 -6.89
C LYS A 266 13.79 34.28 -6.67
N GLY A 267 12.85 34.63 -5.80
CA GLY A 267 11.69 33.79 -5.53
C GLY A 267 10.49 34.58 -5.04
N VAL A 268 9.39 33.90 -4.94
CA VAL A 268 8.12 34.44 -4.46
C VAL A 268 7.62 33.58 -3.30
N ILE A 269 7.14 34.24 -2.26
CA ILE A 269 6.48 33.57 -1.13
C ILE A 269 5.16 33.00 -1.64
N GLU A 270 5.08 31.68 -1.68
CA GLU A 270 3.88 30.98 -2.16
C GLU A 270 2.87 30.75 -1.04
N ARG A 271 3.37 30.40 0.15
CA ARG A 271 2.52 30.02 1.29
C ARG A 271 3.16 30.47 2.60
N ILE A 272 2.33 30.99 3.50
CA ILE A 272 2.70 31.28 4.89
C ILE A 272 1.91 30.32 5.78
N GLY A 273 2.62 29.55 6.61
CA GLY A 273 2.01 28.66 7.59
C GLY A 273 1.09 29.39 8.56
N LYS A 274 0.08 28.71 9.05
CA LYS A 274 -0.90 29.28 9.99
C LYS A 274 -0.62 28.90 11.45
N GLN A 275 0.41 28.12 11.69
CA GLN A 275 0.77 27.64 13.02
C GLN A 275 2.23 27.99 13.29
N ALA A 276 2.48 28.57 14.46
CA ALA A 276 3.82 28.80 14.97
C ALA A 276 4.27 27.57 15.77
N GLU A 277 5.49 27.10 15.52
CA GLU A 277 6.09 25.97 16.23
C GLU A 277 7.42 26.40 16.86
N PRO A 278 7.71 25.96 18.09
CA PRO A 278 9.00 26.23 18.72
C PRO A 278 10.10 25.44 18.01
N LYS A 279 11.22 26.09 17.73
CA LYS A 279 12.44 25.42 17.19
C LYS A 279 13.43 25.21 18.34
N ASN A 280 13.70 23.97 18.71
CA ASN A 280 14.47 23.55 19.90
C ASN A 280 15.85 24.19 20.10
N HIS A 281 16.43 24.84 19.06
CA HIS A 281 17.75 25.44 19.13
C HIS A 281 17.76 26.95 18.82
N TRP A 282 16.58 27.57 18.59
CA TRP A 282 16.49 28.98 18.16
C TRP A 282 15.88 29.90 19.23
N GLY A 283 15.61 29.37 20.43
CA GLY A 283 15.01 30.11 21.54
C GLY A 283 13.57 29.71 21.83
N GLU A 284 12.88 30.51 22.67
CA GLU A 284 11.51 30.22 23.12
C GLU A 284 10.43 30.80 22.18
N SER A 285 10.82 31.52 21.11
CA SER A 285 9.89 32.14 20.17
C SER A 285 9.25 31.10 19.23
N GLY A 286 8.01 31.34 18.83
CA GLY A 286 7.35 30.60 17.77
C GLY A 286 7.88 30.98 16.38
N TYR A 287 8.07 29.99 15.52
CA TYR A 287 8.46 30.19 14.13
C TYR A 287 7.40 29.63 13.21
N ILE A 288 7.06 30.40 12.18
CA ILE A 288 6.08 30.05 11.16
C ILE A 288 6.82 29.60 9.91
N GLU A 289 6.46 28.46 9.37
CA GLU A 289 7.01 27.94 8.11
C GLU A 289 6.51 28.75 6.93
N ILE A 290 7.42 29.10 6.03
CA ILE A 290 7.14 29.80 4.78
C ILE A 290 7.70 28.97 3.62
N ASP A 291 6.85 28.70 2.62
CA ASP A 291 7.28 28.08 1.37
C ASP A 291 7.52 29.17 0.32
N ILE A 292 8.69 29.12 -0.31
CA ILE A 292 9.12 30.07 -1.33
C ILE A 292 9.43 29.31 -2.60
N HIS A 293 8.80 29.70 -3.69
CA HIS A 293 9.05 29.17 -5.02
C HIS A 293 10.18 29.97 -5.71
N PHE A 294 11.07 29.29 -6.43
CA PHE A 294 12.08 29.94 -7.24
C PHE A 294 11.45 30.53 -8.52
N ASP A 295 11.79 31.77 -8.85
CA ASP A 295 11.31 32.42 -10.09
C ASP A 295 11.98 31.88 -11.35
N ASP A 296 13.21 31.35 -11.21
CA ASP A 296 14.02 30.83 -12.31
C ASP A 296 14.08 29.28 -12.29
N ASP A 297 13.99 28.68 -13.47
CA ASP A 297 14.31 27.26 -13.69
C ASP A 297 15.80 26.90 -13.47
N ALA A 298 16.61 27.88 -13.09
CA ALA A 298 18.05 27.74 -12.84
C ALA A 298 18.38 27.01 -11.52
N VAL A 299 17.58 26.05 -11.15
CA VAL A 299 17.72 25.22 -9.94
C VAL A 299 18.80 24.13 -10.09
N GLN A 300 19.53 24.13 -11.23
CA GLN A 300 20.55 23.12 -11.52
C GLN A 300 21.70 23.16 -10.48
N GLY A 301 21.90 22.01 -9.83
CA GLY A 301 22.99 21.82 -8.86
C GLY A 301 22.65 22.22 -7.42
N LEU A 302 21.41 22.56 -7.12
CA LEU A 302 20.92 22.65 -5.75
C LEU A 302 20.59 21.25 -5.22
N LEU A 303 20.85 21.04 -3.94
CA LEU A 303 20.53 19.79 -3.25
C LEU A 303 19.57 20.08 -2.10
N PRO A 304 18.58 19.23 -1.87
CA PRO A 304 17.76 19.30 -0.66
C PRO A 304 18.63 19.28 0.59
N GLY A 305 18.27 20.08 1.60
CA GLY A 305 19.05 20.27 2.83
C GLY A 305 20.11 21.37 2.77
N MET A 306 20.34 22.03 1.62
CA MET A 306 21.23 23.20 1.57
C MET A 306 20.64 24.35 2.38
N SER A 307 21.46 24.94 3.29
CA SER A 307 21.08 26.12 4.06
C SER A 307 21.03 27.36 3.18
N VAL A 308 20.00 28.17 3.39
CA VAL A 308 19.76 29.42 2.66
C VAL A 308 19.40 30.54 3.62
N PHE A 309 19.70 31.74 3.22
CA PHE A 309 19.14 32.94 3.81
C PHE A 309 18.24 33.65 2.80
N VAL A 310 17.12 34.15 3.30
CA VAL A 310 16.10 34.82 2.47
C VAL A 310 15.96 36.25 2.96
N SER A 311 16.13 37.20 2.04
CA SER A 311 15.89 38.63 2.30
C SER A 311 14.65 39.09 1.54
N LEU A 312 13.75 39.78 2.22
CA LEU A 312 12.62 40.44 1.56
C LEU A 312 13.12 41.60 0.70
N GLU A 313 12.62 41.69 -0.54
CA GLU A 313 12.79 42.92 -1.34
C GLU A 313 11.81 43.98 -0.78
N ASP A 314 12.35 45.10 -0.31
CA ASP A 314 11.51 46.21 0.14
C ASP A 314 10.62 46.68 -1.02
N THR A 315 9.32 46.47 -0.88
CA THR A 315 8.33 47.05 -1.80
C THR A 315 8.26 48.55 -1.45
N GLN A 316 8.88 49.38 -2.29
CA GLN A 316 8.72 50.86 -2.22
C GLN A 316 7.28 51.29 -2.46
#